data_cc99ac30c60dc7fa87facaaa35a05864
#
_entry.id   cc99ac30c60dc7fa87facaaa35a05864
#
_cell.length_a   1.000
_cell.length_b   1.000
_cell.length_c   1.000
_cell.angle_alpha   90.00
_cell.angle_beta   90.00
_cell.angle_gamma   90.00
#
_symmetry.space_group_name_H-M   'P 1'
#
loop_
_entity.id
_entity.type
_entity.pdbx_description
1 polymer ?
#
loop_
_entity_poly.entity_id
_entity_poly.type
_entity_poly.pdbx_seq_one_letter_code
_entity_poly.pdbx_strand_id
1 'polypeptide(L)'
;MRKIFSIIIATLLFVVSAVAADINVVTSGAFTAAYMELIPIYERETHNKVVTGFGPSMGTTINAIPVRLNRGESIDVVIMASPALDQLIKEGKVHKESRVELVRSLIGMAVKAGAPKPDISTVDAFKRTLLAAKSIAYSDSASGVYLQDVLFPKLGIWDQIKSKSKKIEADPVGGVVATGEAEIGFQQISELRPVKGIDIVGELPPGAQIVTVFAAGIPTTSKQPEAAKALIRWLASPAAYAVIKKTGLEPVAPQGSSLQTPAR
;
A
#
# COMPACT_ATOMS: atom_id res chain seq x y z
N MET A 1 28.78 66.93 27.08
CA MET A 1 27.39 66.45 26.71
C MET A 1 27.58 65.41 25.61
N ARG A 2 27.53 64.13 25.96
CA ARG A 2 27.58 62.95 25.01
C ARG A 2 26.16 62.51 24.70
N LYS A 3 25.71 62.66 23.46
CA LYS A 3 24.41 62.12 22.98
C LYS A 3 24.58 60.68 22.63
N ILE A 4 23.91 59.79 23.39
CA ILE A 4 23.80 58.36 23.12
C ILE A 4 22.67 58.17 22.10
N PHE A 5 22.99 57.71 20.89
CA PHE A 5 22.03 57.32 19.87
C PHE A 5 21.68 55.83 20.08
N SER A 6 20.50 55.58 20.61
CA SER A 6 19.97 54.20 20.71
C SER A 6 19.40 53.80 19.36
N ILE A 7 20.03 52.84 18.69
CA ILE A 7 19.52 52.23 17.46
C ILE A 7 18.58 51.08 17.91
N ILE A 8 17.29 51.25 17.67
CA ILE A 8 16.31 50.18 17.84
C ILE A 8 16.31 49.37 16.56
N ILE A 9 16.88 48.15 16.60
CA ILE A 9 16.80 47.18 15.52
C ILE A 9 15.41 46.51 15.65
N ALA A 10 14.46 46.89 14.78
CA ALA A 10 13.17 46.22 14.66
C ALA A 10 13.40 44.93 13.84
N THR A 11 13.40 43.79 14.54
CA THR A 11 13.44 42.46 13.92
C THR A 11 12.07 42.17 13.32
N LEU A 12 11.98 42.31 11.99
CA LEU A 12 10.77 41.94 11.23
C LEU A 12 10.67 40.39 11.18
N LEU A 13 9.80 39.81 12.00
CA LEU A 13 9.42 38.42 11.93
C LEU A 13 8.56 38.23 10.68
N PHE A 14 9.13 37.72 9.60
CA PHE A 14 8.37 37.23 8.45
C PHE A 14 7.62 35.95 8.88
N VAL A 15 6.36 36.08 9.21
CA VAL A 15 5.45 34.95 9.33
C VAL A 15 5.15 34.48 7.90
N VAL A 16 5.88 33.48 7.43
CA VAL A 16 5.50 32.78 6.19
C VAL A 16 4.23 32.00 6.51
N SER A 17 3.09 32.55 6.12
CA SER A 17 1.82 31.82 6.12
C SER A 17 1.97 30.67 5.14
N ALA A 18 2.06 29.45 5.63
CA ALA A 18 1.99 28.26 4.79
C ALA A 18 0.60 28.25 4.12
N VAL A 19 0.57 28.45 2.80
CA VAL A 19 -0.65 28.29 2.02
C VAL A 19 -0.99 26.81 2.04
N ALA A 20 -2.21 26.49 2.47
CA ALA A 20 -2.73 25.13 2.44
C ALA A 20 -2.68 24.59 1.01
N ALA A 21 -2.08 23.43 0.83
CA ALA A 21 -1.94 22.79 -0.48
C ALA A 21 -2.99 21.69 -0.66
N ASP A 22 -3.56 21.60 -1.86
CA ASP A 22 -4.33 20.43 -2.31
C ASP A 22 -3.35 19.40 -2.88
N ILE A 23 -3.19 18.26 -2.22
CA ILE A 23 -2.26 17.18 -2.60
C ILE A 23 -3.05 16.04 -3.22
N ASN A 24 -2.83 15.77 -4.51
CA ASN A 24 -3.48 14.66 -5.20
C ASN A 24 -2.71 13.36 -4.96
N VAL A 25 -3.33 12.41 -4.27
CA VAL A 25 -2.72 11.11 -3.92
C VAL A 25 -3.46 9.99 -4.61
N VAL A 26 -2.73 9.04 -5.18
CA VAL A 26 -3.29 7.77 -5.63
C VAL A 26 -2.63 6.63 -4.86
N THR A 27 -3.43 5.85 -4.14
CA THR A 27 -2.96 4.72 -3.33
C THR A 27 -3.51 3.40 -3.83
N SER A 28 -2.70 2.34 -3.74
CA SER A 28 -3.14 0.98 -4.02
C SER A 28 -3.67 0.29 -2.77
N GLY A 29 -4.41 -0.80 -2.99
CA GLY A 29 -5.30 -1.43 -2.01
C GLY A 29 -4.67 -1.75 -0.66
N ALA A 30 -3.46 -2.31 -0.62
CA ALA A 30 -2.86 -2.76 0.65
C ALA A 30 -2.69 -1.65 1.70
N PHE A 31 -2.39 -0.42 1.28
CA PHE A 31 -2.24 0.71 2.21
C PHE A 31 -3.56 1.44 2.47
N THR A 32 -4.62 1.16 1.72
CA THR A 32 -5.88 1.91 1.76
C THR A 32 -6.49 2.01 3.15
N ALA A 33 -6.58 0.91 3.89
CA ALA A 33 -7.21 0.92 5.21
C ALA A 33 -6.45 1.82 6.20
N ALA A 34 -5.12 1.74 6.25
CA ALA A 34 -4.30 2.62 7.07
C ALA A 34 -4.36 4.07 6.58
N TYR A 35 -4.28 4.28 5.28
CA TYR A 35 -4.33 5.58 4.64
C TYR A 35 -5.60 6.36 4.98
N MET A 36 -6.77 5.71 4.89
CA MET A 36 -8.06 6.34 5.17
C MET A 36 -8.22 6.77 6.63
N GLU A 37 -7.56 6.08 7.58
CA GLU A 37 -7.51 6.52 8.98
C GLU A 37 -6.47 7.63 9.21
N LEU A 38 -5.37 7.62 8.47
CA LEU A 38 -4.23 8.55 8.65
C LEU A 38 -4.48 9.92 8.02
N ILE A 39 -5.09 9.99 6.83
CA ILE A 39 -5.25 11.27 6.11
C ILE A 39 -6.05 12.31 6.90
N PRO A 40 -7.19 11.97 7.56
CA PRO A 40 -7.89 12.95 8.38
C PRO A 40 -7.06 13.48 9.56
N ILE A 41 -6.10 12.70 10.06
CA ILE A 41 -5.17 13.16 11.11
C ILE A 41 -4.18 14.15 10.52
N TYR A 42 -3.55 13.79 9.40
CA TYR A 42 -2.61 14.66 8.69
C TYR A 42 -3.23 16.02 8.31
N GLU A 43 -4.45 16.02 7.75
CA GLU A 43 -5.17 17.24 7.37
C GLU A 43 -5.43 18.17 8.57
N ARG A 44 -5.83 17.61 9.72
CA ARG A 44 -6.04 18.39 10.94
C ARG A 44 -4.74 18.99 11.49
N GLU A 45 -3.64 18.25 11.40
CA GLU A 45 -2.35 18.70 11.93
C GLU A 45 -1.66 19.75 11.05
N THR A 46 -1.87 19.66 9.73
CA THR A 46 -1.11 20.47 8.77
C THR A 46 -1.93 21.52 8.05
N HIS A 47 -3.25 21.44 8.13
CA HIS A 47 -4.21 22.25 7.36
C HIS A 47 -4.11 22.08 5.82
N ASN A 48 -3.29 21.12 5.34
CA ASN A 48 -3.31 20.72 3.93
C ASN A 48 -4.54 19.87 3.66
N LYS A 49 -5.00 19.89 2.39
CA LYS A 49 -6.06 19.02 1.92
C LYS A 49 -5.50 17.91 1.05
N VAL A 50 -6.06 16.69 1.17
CA VAL A 50 -5.64 15.54 0.38
C VAL A 50 -6.80 15.05 -0.48
N VAL A 51 -6.60 15.10 -1.79
CA VAL A 51 -7.56 14.56 -2.77
C VAL A 51 -7.14 13.14 -3.12
N THR A 52 -7.95 12.16 -2.74
CA THR A 52 -7.60 10.75 -2.82
C THR A 52 -8.20 10.05 -4.03
N GLY A 53 -7.36 9.33 -4.76
CA GLY A 53 -7.75 8.36 -5.76
C GLY A 53 -7.25 6.96 -5.40
N PHE A 54 -7.91 5.93 -5.93
CA PHE A 54 -7.55 4.53 -5.72
C PHE A 54 -7.26 3.84 -7.05
N GLY A 55 -6.36 2.87 -7.02
CA GLY A 55 -6.08 2.03 -8.18
C GLY A 55 -5.05 0.94 -7.87
N PRO A 56 -5.05 -0.17 -8.61
CA PRO A 56 -4.05 -1.22 -8.43
C PRO A 56 -2.64 -0.73 -8.76
N SER A 57 -1.64 -1.32 -8.09
CA SER A 57 -0.22 -0.99 -8.31
C SER A 57 0.25 -1.33 -9.72
N MET A 58 -0.39 -2.25 -10.40
CA MET A 58 -0.06 -2.74 -11.73
C MET A 58 -1.33 -3.15 -12.47
N GLY A 59 -1.18 -3.63 -13.71
CA GLY A 59 -2.32 -3.98 -14.56
C GLY A 59 -2.67 -2.89 -15.57
N THR A 60 -3.70 -3.15 -16.37
CA THR A 60 -4.11 -2.32 -17.51
C THR A 60 -5.49 -1.68 -17.35
N THR A 61 -6.13 -1.88 -16.20
CA THR A 61 -7.42 -1.26 -15.90
C THR A 61 -7.30 0.26 -15.89
N ILE A 62 -8.38 0.96 -16.23
CA ILE A 62 -8.37 2.42 -16.40
C ILE A 62 -7.93 3.18 -15.14
N ASN A 63 -8.14 2.61 -13.97
CA ASN A 63 -7.76 3.17 -12.67
C ASN A 63 -6.38 2.70 -12.15
N ALA A 64 -5.70 1.78 -12.86
CA ALA A 64 -4.35 1.36 -12.48
C ALA A 64 -3.39 2.56 -12.43
N ILE A 65 -2.56 2.63 -11.39
CA ILE A 65 -1.65 3.77 -11.18
C ILE A 65 -0.77 4.06 -12.40
N PRO A 66 -0.14 3.06 -13.06
CA PRO A 66 0.64 3.31 -14.28
C PRO A 66 -0.20 3.90 -15.42
N VAL A 67 -1.46 3.44 -15.58
CA VAL A 67 -2.37 3.93 -16.62
C VAL A 67 -2.79 5.37 -16.35
N ARG A 68 -3.07 5.72 -15.09
CA ARG A 68 -3.40 7.09 -14.66
C ARG A 68 -2.25 8.06 -14.95
N LEU A 69 -1.01 7.68 -14.61
CA LEU A 69 0.18 8.47 -14.92
C LEU A 69 0.40 8.62 -16.43
N ASN A 70 0.20 7.56 -17.21
CA ASN A 70 0.38 7.58 -18.66
C ASN A 70 -0.60 8.52 -19.38
N ARG A 71 -1.83 8.70 -18.86
CA ARG A 71 -2.79 9.65 -19.43
C ARG A 71 -2.62 11.09 -18.91
N GLY A 72 -1.56 11.35 -18.11
CA GLY A 72 -1.23 12.70 -17.63
C GLY A 72 -2.13 13.21 -16.50
N GLU A 73 -2.75 12.31 -15.73
CA GLU A 73 -3.55 12.71 -14.56
C GLU A 73 -2.68 13.48 -13.55
N SER A 74 -3.23 14.56 -12.99
CA SER A 74 -2.52 15.37 -12.00
C SER A 74 -2.43 14.58 -10.68
N ILE A 75 -1.27 14.01 -10.41
CA ILE A 75 -0.99 13.21 -9.22
C ILE A 75 0.29 13.74 -8.59
N ASP A 76 0.25 13.98 -7.28
CA ASP A 76 1.40 14.49 -6.51
C ASP A 76 2.10 13.39 -5.71
N VAL A 77 1.34 12.36 -5.28
CA VAL A 77 1.90 11.20 -4.58
C VAL A 77 1.28 9.93 -5.12
N VAL A 78 2.12 8.94 -5.39
CA VAL A 78 1.69 7.55 -5.62
C VAL A 78 2.13 6.69 -4.45
N ILE A 79 1.24 5.78 -3.97
CA ILE A 79 1.56 4.77 -2.94
C ILE A 79 1.21 3.41 -3.52
N MET A 80 2.23 2.56 -3.75
CA MET A 80 2.06 1.33 -4.50
C MET A 80 3.12 0.28 -4.17
N ALA A 81 2.95 -0.94 -4.68
CA ALA A 81 3.95 -1.99 -4.51
C ALA A 81 5.31 -1.56 -5.07
N SER A 82 6.37 -1.74 -4.28
CA SER A 82 7.72 -1.27 -4.60
C SER A 82 8.24 -1.70 -5.97
N PRO A 83 8.08 -2.95 -6.44
CA PRO A 83 8.56 -3.32 -7.77
C PRO A 83 7.90 -2.52 -8.91
N ALA A 84 6.62 -2.20 -8.77
CA ALA A 84 5.91 -1.39 -9.76
C ALA A 84 6.31 0.10 -9.68
N LEU A 85 6.57 0.62 -8.47
CA LEU A 85 7.12 1.96 -8.29
C LEU A 85 8.53 2.06 -8.89
N ASP A 86 9.38 1.06 -8.66
CA ASP A 86 10.74 1.01 -9.20
C ASP A 86 10.75 0.97 -10.73
N GLN A 87 9.73 0.34 -11.35
CA GLN A 87 9.54 0.38 -12.79
C GLN A 87 9.18 1.79 -13.28
N LEU A 88 8.27 2.49 -12.61
CA LEU A 88 7.92 3.88 -12.94
C LEU A 88 9.10 4.85 -12.77
N ILE A 89 9.97 4.59 -11.79
CA ILE A 89 11.23 5.34 -11.62
C ILE A 89 12.16 5.11 -12.82
N LYS A 90 12.34 3.86 -13.26
CA LYS A 90 13.15 3.53 -14.45
C LYS A 90 12.60 4.18 -15.71
N GLU A 91 11.28 4.32 -15.82
CA GLU A 91 10.59 5.00 -16.92
C GLU A 91 10.64 6.54 -16.82
N GLY A 92 11.28 7.11 -15.80
CA GLY A 92 11.36 8.55 -15.58
C GLY A 92 10.03 9.22 -15.20
N LYS A 93 9.04 8.45 -14.76
CA LYS A 93 7.71 8.96 -14.36
C LYS A 93 7.62 9.35 -12.90
N VAL A 94 8.53 8.85 -12.07
CA VAL A 94 8.60 9.14 -10.62
C VAL A 94 10.04 9.50 -10.27
N HIS A 95 10.21 10.53 -9.46
CA HIS A 95 11.52 10.96 -8.97
C HIS A 95 12.13 9.89 -8.06
N LYS A 96 13.32 9.39 -8.40
CA LYS A 96 14.03 8.33 -7.68
C LYS A 96 14.28 8.71 -6.22
N GLU A 97 14.68 9.94 -5.96
CA GLU A 97 14.99 10.49 -4.64
C GLU A 97 13.77 10.67 -3.73
N SER A 98 12.56 10.60 -4.31
CA SER A 98 11.31 10.70 -3.55
C SER A 98 10.80 9.37 -3.03
N ARG A 99 11.43 8.25 -3.43
CA ARG A 99 11.01 6.90 -3.04
C ARG A 99 11.23 6.66 -1.54
N VAL A 100 10.14 6.35 -0.84
CA VAL A 100 10.16 6.02 0.60
C VAL A 100 9.35 4.76 0.83
N GLU A 101 9.95 3.74 1.44
CA GLU A 101 9.22 2.55 1.89
C GLU A 101 8.35 2.90 3.09
N LEU A 102 7.08 2.53 3.05
CA LEU A 102 6.11 2.82 4.10
C LEU A 102 5.80 1.59 4.95
N VAL A 103 5.47 0.48 4.29
CA VAL A 103 4.97 -0.71 4.98
C VAL A 103 5.38 -2.00 4.28
N ARG A 104 5.38 -3.09 5.08
CA ARG A 104 5.41 -4.47 4.61
C ARG A 104 4.04 -5.11 4.77
N SER A 105 3.65 -5.90 3.81
CA SER A 105 2.37 -6.61 3.78
C SER A 105 2.56 -8.06 3.40
N LEU A 106 1.70 -8.94 3.93
CA LEU A 106 1.68 -10.37 3.66
C LEU A 106 0.41 -10.76 2.91
N ILE A 107 0.50 -11.80 2.09
CA ILE A 107 -0.65 -12.37 1.39
C ILE A 107 -1.38 -13.30 2.36
N GLY A 108 -2.70 -13.13 2.44
CA GLY A 108 -3.58 -14.01 3.19
C GLY A 108 -4.55 -14.75 2.30
N MET A 109 -5.11 -15.81 2.87
CA MET A 109 -6.21 -16.56 2.30
C MET A 109 -7.49 -16.31 3.10
N ALA A 110 -8.60 -16.14 2.40
CA ALA A 110 -9.94 -16.01 2.98
C ALA A 110 -10.90 -17.06 2.40
N VAL A 111 -11.89 -17.40 3.22
CA VAL A 111 -13.07 -18.18 2.86
C VAL A 111 -14.32 -17.39 3.23
N LYS A 112 -15.50 -17.77 2.74
CA LYS A 112 -16.78 -17.20 3.17
C LYS A 112 -16.94 -17.37 4.67
N ALA A 113 -17.50 -16.39 5.35
CA ALA A 113 -17.75 -16.45 6.80
C ALA A 113 -18.57 -17.70 7.18
N GLY A 114 -18.07 -18.42 8.19
CA GLY A 114 -18.63 -19.68 8.66
C GLY A 114 -18.32 -20.92 7.82
N ALA A 115 -17.61 -20.78 6.70
CA ALA A 115 -17.11 -21.92 5.94
C ALA A 115 -15.92 -22.59 6.65
N PRO A 116 -15.72 -23.91 6.48
CA PRO A 116 -14.55 -24.58 7.03
C PRO A 116 -13.26 -23.93 6.57
N LYS A 117 -12.33 -23.70 7.51
CA LYS A 117 -11.00 -23.17 7.20
C LYS A 117 -10.08 -24.33 6.82
N PRO A 118 -9.62 -24.42 5.57
CA PRO A 118 -8.70 -25.47 5.16
C PRO A 118 -7.31 -25.29 5.78
N ASP A 119 -6.58 -26.40 5.90
CA ASP A 119 -5.21 -26.36 6.37
C ASP A 119 -4.26 -25.77 5.32
N ILE A 120 -3.58 -24.70 5.68
CA ILE A 120 -2.53 -24.04 4.88
C ILE A 120 -1.24 -23.88 5.67
N SER A 121 -1.03 -24.67 6.73
CA SER A 121 0.12 -24.50 7.64
C SER A 121 1.47 -24.84 7.00
N THR A 122 1.48 -25.67 5.97
CA THR A 122 2.68 -26.05 5.21
C THR A 122 2.46 -25.86 3.71
N VAL A 123 3.54 -25.80 2.92
CA VAL A 123 3.47 -25.73 1.46
C VAL A 123 2.67 -26.90 0.88
N ASP A 124 2.84 -28.11 1.41
CA ASP A 124 2.12 -29.30 0.94
C ASP A 124 0.64 -29.24 1.31
N ALA A 125 0.28 -28.79 2.52
CA ALA A 125 -1.12 -28.59 2.91
C ALA A 125 -1.78 -27.51 2.04
N PHE A 126 -1.09 -26.39 1.83
CA PHE A 126 -1.52 -25.30 0.94
C PHE A 126 -1.75 -25.80 -0.50
N LYS A 127 -0.81 -26.59 -1.03
CA LYS A 127 -0.95 -27.20 -2.37
C LYS A 127 -2.17 -28.12 -2.44
N ARG A 128 -2.40 -28.98 -1.44
CA ARG A 128 -3.62 -29.84 -1.40
C ARG A 128 -4.90 -29.00 -1.36
N THR A 129 -4.92 -27.94 -0.56
CA THR A 129 -6.05 -26.99 -0.48
C THR A 129 -6.36 -26.37 -1.84
N LEU A 130 -5.33 -25.86 -2.56
CA LEU A 130 -5.52 -25.30 -3.90
C LEU A 130 -6.07 -26.34 -4.90
N LEU A 131 -5.57 -27.57 -4.85
CA LEU A 131 -6.03 -28.65 -5.73
C LEU A 131 -7.47 -29.08 -5.43
N ALA A 132 -7.88 -29.09 -4.15
CA ALA A 132 -9.21 -29.47 -3.71
C ALA A 132 -10.27 -28.39 -3.91
N ALA A 133 -9.90 -27.11 -3.86
CA ALA A 133 -10.81 -25.99 -3.99
C ALA A 133 -11.59 -26.05 -5.30
N LYS A 134 -12.90 -25.70 -5.27
CA LYS A 134 -13.77 -25.63 -6.44
C LYS A 134 -13.52 -24.39 -7.27
N SER A 135 -13.18 -23.29 -6.63
CA SER A 135 -12.88 -22.01 -7.29
C SER A 135 -11.90 -21.19 -6.46
N ILE A 136 -11.03 -20.46 -7.15
CA ILE A 136 -9.93 -19.67 -6.57
C ILE A 136 -10.02 -18.26 -7.13
N ALA A 137 -9.99 -17.24 -6.27
CA ALA A 137 -9.93 -15.84 -6.68
C ALA A 137 -8.63 -15.19 -6.17
N TYR A 138 -8.04 -14.32 -6.98
CA TYR A 138 -6.88 -13.51 -6.61
C TYR A 138 -6.93 -12.16 -7.35
N SER A 139 -6.24 -11.14 -6.81
CA SER A 139 -6.28 -9.79 -7.37
C SER A 139 -5.51 -9.67 -8.69
N ASP A 140 -5.77 -8.61 -9.44
CA ASP A 140 -4.98 -8.18 -10.61
C ASP A 140 -3.72 -7.37 -10.24
N SER A 141 -3.45 -7.20 -8.93
CA SER A 141 -2.32 -6.44 -8.41
C SER A 141 -1.19 -7.35 -7.88
N ALA A 142 -0.27 -6.79 -7.09
CA ALA A 142 0.99 -7.42 -6.70
C ALA A 142 0.85 -8.85 -6.14
N SER A 143 -0.15 -9.10 -5.26
CA SER A 143 -0.37 -10.43 -4.69
C SER A 143 -0.82 -11.44 -5.74
N GLY A 144 -1.76 -11.07 -6.60
CA GLY A 144 -2.27 -11.98 -7.62
C GLY A 144 -1.26 -12.24 -8.74
N VAL A 145 -0.49 -11.25 -9.14
CA VAL A 145 0.63 -11.43 -10.09
C VAL A 145 1.66 -12.41 -9.53
N TYR A 146 2.04 -12.27 -8.26
CA TYR A 146 2.95 -13.24 -7.62
C TYR A 146 2.36 -14.66 -7.59
N LEU A 147 1.09 -14.82 -7.23
CA LEU A 147 0.43 -16.11 -7.17
C LEU A 147 0.40 -16.79 -8.53
N GLN A 148 -0.11 -16.07 -9.56
CA GLN A 148 -0.30 -16.61 -10.89
C GLN A 148 1.01 -16.88 -11.62
N ASP A 149 1.92 -15.92 -11.62
CA ASP A 149 3.09 -15.92 -12.50
C ASP A 149 4.33 -16.56 -11.84
N VAL A 150 4.35 -16.67 -10.50
CA VAL A 150 5.49 -17.20 -9.76
C VAL A 150 5.12 -18.42 -8.92
N LEU A 151 4.18 -18.28 -7.99
CA LEU A 151 3.95 -19.31 -6.97
C LEU A 151 3.27 -20.57 -7.54
N PHE A 152 2.17 -20.42 -8.27
CA PHE A 152 1.44 -21.59 -8.80
C PHE A 152 2.26 -22.39 -9.81
N PRO A 153 3.03 -21.77 -10.72
CA PRO A 153 4.01 -22.48 -11.55
C PRO A 153 5.11 -23.18 -10.72
N LYS A 154 5.69 -22.49 -9.72
CA LYS A 154 6.72 -23.07 -8.82
C LYS A 154 6.21 -24.28 -8.06
N LEU A 155 4.93 -24.30 -7.66
CA LEU A 155 4.29 -25.44 -7.01
C LEU A 155 3.95 -26.58 -7.98
N GLY A 156 4.08 -26.36 -9.30
CA GLY A 156 3.78 -27.36 -10.33
C GLY A 156 2.28 -27.68 -10.46
N ILE A 157 1.39 -26.74 -10.10
CA ILE A 157 -0.06 -26.98 -10.09
C ILE A 157 -0.86 -26.06 -11.02
N TRP A 158 -0.22 -25.09 -11.68
CA TRP A 158 -0.92 -24.08 -12.46
C TRP A 158 -1.87 -24.70 -13.49
N ASP A 159 -1.43 -25.71 -14.25
CA ASP A 159 -2.27 -26.38 -15.24
C ASP A 159 -3.49 -27.06 -14.67
N GLN A 160 -3.43 -27.49 -13.41
CA GLN A 160 -4.53 -28.17 -12.71
C GLN A 160 -5.54 -27.21 -12.10
N ILE A 161 -5.13 -25.97 -11.79
CA ILE A 161 -5.99 -25.00 -11.12
C ILE A 161 -6.41 -23.82 -12.00
N LYS A 162 -5.77 -23.57 -13.15
CA LYS A 162 -6.02 -22.40 -14.00
C LYS A 162 -7.49 -22.27 -14.45
N SER A 163 -8.16 -23.40 -14.75
CA SER A 163 -9.55 -23.40 -15.22
C SER A 163 -10.56 -23.01 -14.14
N LYS A 164 -10.19 -23.13 -12.86
CA LYS A 164 -11.01 -22.76 -11.70
C LYS A 164 -10.47 -21.54 -10.96
N SER A 165 -9.47 -20.87 -11.51
CA SER A 165 -8.81 -19.68 -10.98
C SER A 165 -9.28 -18.45 -11.73
N LYS A 166 -9.71 -17.42 -11.01
CA LYS A 166 -10.19 -16.15 -11.57
C LYS A 166 -9.39 -14.99 -11.02
N LYS A 167 -8.81 -14.22 -11.92
CA LYS A 167 -8.23 -12.92 -11.60
C LYS A 167 -9.33 -11.88 -11.48
N ILE A 168 -9.42 -11.22 -10.35
CA ILE A 168 -10.44 -10.21 -10.05
C ILE A 168 -9.83 -8.83 -10.36
N GLU A 169 -10.46 -8.13 -11.29
CA GLU A 169 -10.06 -6.81 -11.73
C GLU A 169 -10.87 -5.74 -11.03
N ALA A 170 -10.19 -4.73 -10.48
CA ALA A 170 -10.77 -3.54 -9.87
C ALA A 170 -11.62 -3.75 -8.60
N ASP A 171 -12.07 -4.96 -8.31
CA ASP A 171 -12.89 -5.27 -7.13
C ASP A 171 -12.08 -5.93 -6.01
N PRO A 172 -12.46 -5.77 -4.74
CA PRO A 172 -11.86 -6.50 -3.64
C PRO A 172 -12.15 -8.01 -3.76
N VAL A 173 -11.11 -8.84 -3.76
CA VAL A 173 -11.25 -10.31 -3.78
C VAL A 173 -12.10 -10.82 -2.63
N GLY A 174 -11.97 -10.22 -1.45
CA GLY A 174 -12.79 -10.57 -0.29
C GLY A 174 -14.30 -10.42 -0.54
N GLY A 175 -14.73 -9.46 -1.37
CA GLY A 175 -16.14 -9.30 -1.77
C GLY A 175 -16.65 -10.49 -2.57
N VAL A 176 -15.86 -10.96 -3.53
CA VAL A 176 -16.17 -12.14 -4.36
C VAL A 176 -16.27 -13.42 -3.52
N VAL A 177 -15.41 -13.54 -2.49
CA VAL A 177 -15.48 -14.65 -1.53
C VAL A 177 -16.71 -14.53 -0.61
N ALA A 178 -17.03 -13.33 -0.16
CA ALA A 178 -18.19 -13.09 0.71
C ALA A 178 -19.51 -13.45 0.05
N THR A 179 -19.67 -13.19 -1.25
CA THR A 179 -20.85 -13.59 -2.02
C THR A 179 -20.90 -15.09 -2.29
N GLY A 180 -19.76 -15.79 -2.23
CA GLY A 180 -19.64 -17.22 -2.54
C GLY A 180 -19.37 -17.48 -4.02
N GLU A 181 -19.06 -16.46 -4.82
CA GLU A 181 -18.64 -16.63 -6.22
C GLU A 181 -17.26 -17.31 -6.32
N ALA A 182 -16.44 -17.19 -5.29
CA ALA A 182 -15.22 -17.97 -5.13
C ALA A 182 -15.22 -18.67 -3.75
N GLU A 183 -14.75 -19.93 -3.74
CA GLU A 183 -14.63 -20.71 -2.50
C GLU A 183 -13.49 -20.20 -1.63
N ILE A 184 -12.35 -19.90 -2.24
CA ILE A 184 -11.17 -19.33 -1.57
C ILE A 184 -10.65 -18.10 -2.33
N GLY A 185 -10.12 -17.14 -1.60
CA GLY A 185 -9.58 -15.93 -2.19
C GLY A 185 -8.28 -15.48 -1.55
N PHE A 186 -7.45 -14.82 -2.35
CA PHE A 186 -6.13 -14.35 -1.94
C PHE A 186 -5.95 -12.88 -2.25
N GLN A 187 -5.54 -12.14 -1.22
CA GLN A 187 -5.21 -10.72 -1.34
C GLN A 187 -4.22 -10.35 -0.22
N GLN A 188 -3.70 -9.12 -0.20
CA GLN A 188 -2.96 -8.65 0.97
C GLN A 188 -3.87 -8.70 2.21
N ILE A 189 -3.35 -9.13 3.35
CA ILE A 189 -4.16 -9.27 4.58
C ILE A 189 -4.85 -7.96 4.97
N SER A 190 -4.19 -6.83 4.77
CA SER A 190 -4.74 -5.51 5.05
C SER A 190 -5.97 -5.16 4.19
N GLU A 191 -6.09 -5.77 3.01
CA GLU A 191 -7.26 -5.63 2.13
C GLU A 191 -8.39 -6.59 2.52
N LEU A 192 -8.06 -7.77 3.05
CA LEU A 192 -9.05 -8.75 3.51
C LEU A 192 -9.69 -8.36 4.85
N ARG A 193 -8.91 -7.79 5.78
CA ARG A 193 -9.38 -7.45 7.13
C ARG A 193 -10.64 -6.60 7.21
N PRO A 194 -10.83 -5.54 6.40
CA PRO A 194 -12.04 -4.71 6.47
C PRO A 194 -13.27 -5.35 5.81
N VAL A 195 -13.12 -6.45 5.07
CA VAL A 195 -14.22 -7.07 4.32
C VAL A 195 -15.12 -7.88 5.27
N LYS A 196 -16.39 -7.55 5.27
CA LYS A 196 -17.41 -8.32 6.00
C LYS A 196 -17.84 -9.55 5.19
N GLY A 197 -18.26 -10.61 5.87
CA GLY A 197 -18.77 -11.83 5.23
C GLY A 197 -17.66 -12.80 4.80
N ILE A 198 -16.43 -12.60 5.25
CA ILE A 198 -15.33 -13.56 5.08
C ILE A 198 -14.69 -13.91 6.42
N ASP A 199 -14.08 -15.07 6.47
CA ASP A 199 -13.13 -15.47 7.51
C ASP A 199 -11.73 -15.57 6.92
N ILE A 200 -10.78 -14.89 7.52
CA ILE A 200 -9.36 -15.03 7.16
C ILE A 200 -8.89 -16.38 7.71
N VAL A 201 -8.37 -17.23 6.83
CA VAL A 201 -7.79 -18.53 7.18
C VAL A 201 -6.43 -18.34 7.82
N GLY A 202 -5.61 -17.49 7.22
CA GLY A 202 -4.25 -17.18 7.68
C GLY A 202 -3.40 -16.60 6.56
N GLU A 203 -2.13 -16.40 6.90
CA GLU A 203 -1.07 -16.04 5.96
C GLU A 203 -0.66 -17.27 5.14
N LEU A 204 -0.09 -17.07 3.96
CA LEU A 204 0.52 -18.17 3.22
C LEU A 204 1.67 -18.78 4.04
N PRO A 205 1.90 -20.11 3.94
CA PRO A 205 2.92 -20.76 4.73
C PRO A 205 4.34 -20.31 4.32
N PRO A 206 5.32 -20.43 5.22
CA PRO A 206 6.72 -20.24 4.87
C PRO A 206 7.10 -21.04 3.62
N GLY A 207 7.82 -20.40 2.69
CA GLY A 207 8.17 -21.00 1.38
C GLY A 207 7.16 -20.74 0.26
N ALA A 208 5.90 -20.38 0.58
CA ALA A 208 4.90 -19.86 -0.35
C ALA A 208 4.63 -18.37 -0.17
N GLN A 209 4.97 -17.81 0.98
CA GLN A 209 4.78 -16.39 1.27
C GLN A 209 5.82 -15.50 0.60
N ILE A 210 5.38 -14.28 0.24
CA ILE A 210 6.27 -13.17 -0.10
C ILE A 210 5.87 -11.93 0.71
N VAL A 211 6.87 -11.23 1.21
CA VAL A 211 6.66 -9.93 1.83
C VAL A 211 6.59 -8.87 0.72
N THR A 212 5.45 -8.24 0.55
CA THR A 212 5.30 -7.14 -0.39
C THR A 212 5.58 -5.82 0.33
N VAL A 213 6.60 -5.10 -0.11
CA VAL A 213 6.88 -3.73 0.36
C VAL A 213 6.03 -2.76 -0.46
N PHE A 214 5.34 -1.84 0.23
CA PHE A 214 4.67 -0.71 -0.39
C PHE A 214 5.43 0.56 -0.10
N ALA A 215 5.65 1.34 -1.15
CA ALA A 215 6.42 2.57 -1.09
C ALA A 215 5.63 3.73 -1.72
N ALA A 216 5.97 4.94 -1.27
CA ALA A 216 5.50 6.18 -1.86
C ALA A 216 6.55 6.78 -2.77
N GLY A 217 6.10 7.57 -3.76
CA GLY A 217 6.95 8.35 -4.64
C GLY A 217 6.21 9.55 -5.21
N ILE A 218 6.97 10.53 -5.70
CA ILE A 218 6.44 11.77 -6.28
C ILE A 218 6.58 11.68 -7.80
N PRO A 219 5.48 11.71 -8.56
CA PRO A 219 5.52 11.77 -10.01
C PRO A 219 6.29 13.01 -10.50
N THR A 220 7.02 12.86 -11.62
CA THR A 220 7.78 13.96 -12.23
C THR A 220 6.89 15.11 -12.72
N THR A 221 5.59 14.86 -12.84
CA THR A 221 4.55 15.84 -13.22
C THR A 221 3.87 16.49 -12.04
N SER A 222 4.27 16.18 -10.80
CA SER A 222 3.68 16.75 -9.59
C SER A 222 3.73 18.29 -9.60
N LYS A 223 2.62 18.89 -9.18
CA LYS A 223 2.49 20.34 -9.03
C LYS A 223 2.73 20.81 -7.59
N GLN A 224 2.81 19.87 -6.64
CA GLN A 224 2.96 20.15 -5.21
C GLN A 224 4.12 19.32 -4.60
N PRO A 225 5.35 19.32 -5.16
CA PRO A 225 6.40 18.40 -4.76
C PRO A 225 6.83 18.57 -3.29
N GLU A 226 6.86 19.77 -2.75
CA GLU A 226 7.24 19.97 -1.35
C GLU A 226 6.15 19.51 -0.37
N ALA A 227 4.88 19.77 -0.67
CA ALA A 227 3.75 19.27 0.13
C ALA A 227 3.66 17.75 0.04
N ALA A 228 3.87 17.16 -1.14
CA ALA A 228 3.96 15.71 -1.35
C ALA A 228 5.07 15.07 -0.51
N LYS A 229 6.26 15.69 -0.50
CA LYS A 229 7.39 15.23 0.32
C LYS A 229 7.12 15.31 1.83
N ALA A 230 6.41 16.34 2.27
CA ALA A 230 5.98 16.48 3.67
C ALA A 230 4.99 15.38 4.05
N LEU A 231 3.98 15.10 3.21
CA LEU A 231 3.02 14.01 3.41
C LEU A 231 3.70 12.65 3.49
N ILE A 232 4.59 12.34 2.54
CA ILE A 232 5.32 11.05 2.53
C ILE A 232 6.14 10.88 3.81
N ARG A 233 6.85 11.92 4.25
CA ARG A 233 7.62 11.89 5.52
C ARG A 233 6.72 11.65 6.73
N TRP A 234 5.55 12.28 6.76
CA TRP A 234 4.60 12.11 7.85
C TRP A 234 4.05 10.68 7.89
N LEU A 235 3.66 10.11 6.74
CA LEU A 235 3.19 8.73 6.61
C LEU A 235 4.26 7.69 7.00
N ALA A 236 5.54 8.00 6.81
CA ALA A 236 6.67 7.16 7.20
C ALA A 236 7.11 7.37 8.66
N SER A 237 6.51 8.32 9.38
CA SER A 237 6.93 8.69 10.73
C SER A 237 6.30 7.78 11.81
N PRO A 238 6.86 7.74 13.03
CA PRO A 238 6.28 7.00 14.16
C PRO A 238 4.83 7.37 14.47
N ALA A 239 4.35 8.57 14.13
CA ALA A 239 2.97 9.00 14.31
C ALA A 239 1.97 8.08 13.58
N ALA A 240 2.36 7.51 12.44
CA ALA A 240 1.51 6.62 11.65
C ALA A 240 1.52 5.15 12.12
N TYR A 241 2.53 4.73 12.90
CA TYR A 241 2.80 3.31 13.15
C TYR A 241 1.66 2.57 13.86
N ALA A 242 0.99 3.19 14.82
CA ALA A 242 -0.10 2.54 15.55
C ALA A 242 -1.27 2.19 14.62
N VAL A 243 -1.64 3.12 13.73
CA VAL A 243 -2.70 2.92 12.72
C VAL A 243 -2.28 1.86 11.70
N ILE A 244 -1.05 1.93 11.20
CA ILE A 244 -0.50 0.95 10.24
C ILE A 244 -0.59 -0.46 10.81
N LYS A 245 -0.10 -0.70 12.04
CA LYS A 245 -0.13 -2.02 12.70
C LYS A 245 -1.57 -2.54 12.91
N LYS A 246 -2.48 -1.66 13.31
CA LYS A 246 -3.91 -2.00 13.50
C LYS A 246 -4.53 -2.60 12.23
N THR A 247 -4.11 -2.15 11.05
CA THR A 247 -4.63 -2.65 9.77
C THR A 247 -3.97 -3.95 9.29
N GLY A 248 -2.98 -4.48 10.02
CA GLY A 248 -2.27 -5.72 9.68
C GLY A 248 -1.06 -5.51 8.77
N LEU A 249 -0.58 -4.29 8.70
CA LEU A 249 0.65 -3.94 8.03
C LEU A 249 1.79 -3.77 9.04
N GLU A 250 3.02 -3.98 8.60
CA GLU A 250 4.22 -3.67 9.36
C GLU A 250 4.86 -2.39 8.84
N PRO A 251 5.00 -1.32 9.67
CA PRO A 251 5.65 -0.10 9.25
C PRO A 251 7.15 -0.33 8.99
N VAL A 252 7.69 0.31 7.97
CA VAL A 252 9.13 0.34 7.70
C VAL A 252 9.71 1.57 8.38
N ALA A 253 10.64 1.35 9.33
CA ALA A 253 11.36 2.47 9.94
C ALA A 253 12.25 3.18 8.88
N PRO A 254 12.31 4.52 8.86
CA PRO A 254 13.20 5.25 7.98
C PRO A 254 14.65 4.77 8.15
N GLN A 255 15.32 4.43 7.05
CA GLN A 255 16.73 4.08 7.10
C GLN A 255 17.52 5.32 7.56
N GLY A 256 18.07 5.26 8.77
CA GLY A 256 18.84 6.37 9.36
C GLY A 256 18.61 6.66 10.85
N SER A 257 17.60 6.07 11.49
CA SER A 257 17.43 6.18 12.95
C SER A 257 17.89 4.89 13.66
N SER A 258 19.16 4.61 13.65
CA SER A 258 19.75 3.70 14.63
C SER A 258 19.76 4.39 16.00
N LEU A 259 18.63 4.44 16.66
CA LEU A 259 18.61 4.60 18.11
C LEU A 259 19.04 3.25 18.68
N GLN A 260 20.35 3.07 18.82
CA GLN A 260 20.94 2.06 19.69
C GLN A 260 20.39 2.32 21.08
N THR A 261 19.51 1.46 21.54
CA THR A 261 19.18 1.35 22.96
C THR A 261 20.46 0.79 23.63
N PRO A 262 21.07 1.51 24.59
CA PRO A 262 22.21 0.94 25.31
C PRO A 262 21.70 -0.27 26.11
N ALA A 263 22.37 -1.41 25.89
CA ALA A 263 22.18 -2.60 26.74
C ALA A 263 22.49 -2.22 28.18
N ARG A 264 21.56 -2.50 29.10
CA ARG A 264 21.79 -2.55 30.55
C ARG A 264 21.98 -3.99 30.95
#